data_c7cb35b68c82d8d26bb0f11db8222e95
#
_entry.id   c7cb35b68c82d8d26bb0f11db8222e95
#
_cell.length_a   1.000
_cell.length_b   1.000
_cell.length_c   1.000
_cell.angle_alpha   90.00
_cell.angle_beta   90.00
_cell.angle_gamma   90.00
#
_symmetry.space_group_name_H-M   'P 1'
#
loop_
_entity.id
_entity.type
_entity.pdbx_description
1 polymer ?
#
loop_
_entity_poly.entity_id
_entity_poly.type
_entity_poly.pdbx_seq_one_letter_code
_entity_poly.pdbx_strand_id
1 'polypeptide(L)' 'MAHKDKELEQIYNDIFEYAVEYMRDYEGQAVAATYMAIAMRLYKTHLDDDEYKSMIQTVMETEVAPYKEPKLH' A
#
# COMPACT_ATOMS: atom_id res chain seq x y z
N MET A 1 4.02 -11.57 16.27
CA MET A 1 2.86 -12.30 16.70
C MET A 1 2.16 -12.92 15.55
N ALA A 2 1.87 -14.21 15.70
CA ALA A 2 1.37 -14.97 14.57
C ALA A 2 0.02 -14.45 14.06
N HIS A 3 -0.89 -14.07 14.97
CA HIS A 3 -2.20 -13.62 14.53
C HIS A 3 -2.11 -12.26 13.83
N LYS A 4 -1.17 -11.42 14.23
CA LYS A 4 -0.97 -10.15 13.55
C LYS A 4 -0.45 -10.34 12.14
N ASP A 5 0.45 -11.28 11.98
CA ASP A 5 0.97 -11.58 10.64
C ASP A 5 -0.13 -12.07 9.72
N LYS A 6 -1.03 -12.88 10.25
CA LYS A 6 -2.16 -13.36 9.46
C LYS A 6 -3.12 -12.24 9.12
N GLU A 7 -3.33 -11.32 10.05
CA GLU A 7 -4.19 -10.18 9.78
C GLU A 7 -3.62 -9.32 8.66
N LEU A 8 -2.32 -9.04 8.73
CA LEU A 8 -1.68 -8.24 7.69
C LEU A 8 -1.76 -8.93 6.33
N GLU A 9 -1.57 -10.24 6.34
CA GLU A 9 -1.66 -11.01 5.10
C GLU A 9 -3.06 -10.92 4.51
N GLN A 10 -4.06 -11.04 5.36
CA GLN A 10 -5.45 -10.96 4.91
C GLN A 10 -5.77 -9.59 4.34
N ILE A 11 -5.34 -8.54 5.03
CA ILE A 11 -5.55 -7.17 4.57
C ILE A 11 -4.86 -6.97 3.24
N TYR A 12 -3.62 -7.43 3.13
CA TYR A 12 -2.88 -7.29 1.89
C TYR A 12 -3.62 -7.97 0.74
N ASN A 13 -4.05 -9.21 0.96
CA ASN A 13 -4.70 -9.95 -0.09
C ASN A 13 -5.99 -9.27 -0.55
N ASP A 14 -6.76 -8.79 0.40
CA ASP A 14 -8.02 -8.12 0.06
C ASP A 14 -7.78 -6.86 -0.74
N ILE A 15 -6.85 -6.03 -0.28
CA ILE A 15 -6.58 -4.76 -0.96
C ILE A 15 -5.94 -5.02 -2.32
N PHE A 16 -5.06 -6.01 -2.38
CA PHE A 16 -4.41 -6.33 -3.65
C PHE A 16 -5.42 -6.79 -4.68
N GLU A 17 -6.43 -7.55 -4.27
CA GLU A 17 -7.48 -7.97 -5.19
C GLU A 17 -8.20 -6.77 -5.78
N TYR A 18 -8.52 -5.79 -4.95
CA TYR A 18 -9.14 -4.56 -5.44
C TYR A 18 -8.22 -3.81 -6.40
N ALA A 19 -6.93 -3.77 -6.07
CA ALA A 19 -5.98 -3.10 -6.95
C ALA A 19 -5.95 -3.75 -8.33
N VAL A 20 -5.94 -5.07 -8.36
CA VAL A 20 -5.92 -5.79 -9.63
C VAL A 20 -7.20 -5.51 -10.43
N GLU A 21 -8.34 -5.46 -9.75
CA GLU A 21 -9.60 -5.13 -10.41
C GLU A 21 -9.54 -3.75 -11.07
N TYR A 22 -9.03 -2.78 -10.33
CA TYR A 22 -8.95 -1.42 -10.87
C TYR A 22 -7.97 -1.34 -12.02
N MET A 23 -6.92 -2.14 -11.99
CA MET A 23 -5.92 -2.09 -13.06
C MET A 23 -6.42 -2.68 -14.36
N ARG A 24 -7.58 -3.30 -14.36
CA ARG A 24 -8.20 -3.71 -15.63
C ARG A 24 -8.69 -2.52 -16.43
N ASP A 25 -9.11 -1.46 -15.73
CA ASP A 25 -9.73 -0.31 -16.40
C ASP A 25 -8.88 0.94 -16.31
N TYR A 26 -7.95 0.99 -15.38
CA TYR A 26 -7.15 2.19 -15.10
C TYR A 26 -5.68 1.85 -15.09
N GLU A 27 -4.86 2.85 -15.34
CA GLU A 27 -3.42 2.65 -15.32
C GLU A 27 -2.94 2.29 -13.92
N GLY A 28 -1.95 1.39 -13.87
CA GLY A 28 -1.38 0.98 -12.59
C GLY A 28 -0.84 2.13 -11.78
N GLN A 29 -0.23 3.12 -12.44
CA GLN A 29 0.30 4.27 -11.74
C GLN A 29 -0.80 5.08 -11.07
N ALA A 30 -1.94 5.21 -11.73
CA ALA A 30 -3.06 5.93 -11.13
C ALA A 30 -3.61 5.19 -9.93
N VAL A 31 -3.69 3.87 -10.03
CA VAL A 31 -4.15 3.06 -8.91
C VAL A 31 -3.17 3.18 -7.75
N ALA A 32 -1.87 3.08 -8.03
CA ALA A 32 -0.85 3.20 -6.99
C ALA A 32 -0.91 4.56 -6.32
N ALA A 33 -1.05 5.63 -7.10
CA ALA A 33 -1.11 6.98 -6.54
C ALA A 33 -2.30 7.13 -5.61
N THR A 34 -3.42 6.55 -5.99
CA THR A 34 -4.63 6.62 -5.17
C THR A 34 -4.44 5.86 -3.85
N TYR A 35 -3.87 4.67 -3.91
CA TYR A 35 -3.60 3.93 -2.69
C TYR A 35 -2.61 4.66 -1.80
N MET A 36 -1.59 5.29 -2.39
CA MET A 36 -0.63 6.04 -1.60
C MET A 36 -1.29 7.22 -0.91
N ALA A 37 -2.18 7.92 -1.62
CA ALA A 37 -2.88 9.05 -1.03
C ALA A 37 -3.73 8.61 0.16
N ILE A 38 -4.43 7.49 0.00
CA ILE A 38 -5.25 6.97 1.09
C ILE A 38 -4.36 6.55 2.26
N ALA A 39 -3.27 5.85 1.97
CA ALA A 39 -2.37 5.39 3.01
C ALA A 39 -1.80 6.55 3.81
N MET A 40 -1.39 7.61 3.12
CA MET A 40 -0.83 8.77 3.79
C MET A 40 -1.86 9.43 4.70
N ARG A 41 -3.10 9.51 4.24
CA ARG A 41 -4.14 10.10 5.08
C ARG A 41 -4.44 9.24 6.30
N LEU A 42 -4.39 7.93 6.14
CA LEU A 42 -4.58 7.04 7.28
C LEU A 42 -3.45 7.20 8.30
N TYR A 43 -2.22 7.28 7.83
CA TYR A 43 -1.10 7.53 8.74
C TYR A 43 -1.28 8.86 9.47
N LYS A 44 -1.67 9.88 8.73
CA LYS A 44 -1.85 11.22 9.32
C LYS A 44 -2.96 11.21 10.37
N THR A 45 -3.95 10.37 10.18
CA THR A 45 -5.06 10.25 11.11
C THR A 45 -4.65 9.57 12.40
N HIS A 46 -3.76 8.59 12.33
CA HIS A 46 -3.45 7.73 13.48
C HIS A 46 -2.12 8.07 14.15
N LEU A 47 -1.26 8.84 13.52
CA LEU A 47 0.06 9.16 14.06
C LEU A 47 0.17 10.65 14.32
N ASP A 48 0.98 11.03 15.33
CA ASP A 48 1.26 12.45 15.50
C ASP A 48 2.25 12.90 14.41
N ASP A 49 2.55 14.19 14.39
CA ASP A 49 3.36 14.75 13.31
C ASP A 49 4.74 14.13 13.22
N ASP A 50 5.39 13.92 14.36
CA ASP A 50 6.73 13.34 14.36
C ASP A 50 6.69 11.89 13.92
N GLU A 51 5.72 11.15 14.42
CA GLU A 51 5.56 9.75 14.03
C GLU A 51 5.25 9.62 12.54
N TYR A 52 4.41 10.54 12.04
CA TYR A 52 4.07 10.52 10.62
C TYR A 52 5.30 10.75 9.75
N LYS A 53 6.10 11.74 10.09
CA LYS A 53 7.32 12.03 9.33
C LYS A 53 8.27 10.86 9.36
N SER A 54 8.42 10.25 10.52
CA SER A 54 9.30 9.10 10.66
C SER A 54 8.81 7.93 9.83
N MET A 55 7.50 7.69 9.83
CA MET A 55 6.92 6.61 9.06
C MET A 55 7.10 6.83 7.56
N ILE A 56 6.84 8.05 7.10
CA ILE A 56 7.00 8.34 5.67
C ILE A 56 8.46 8.15 5.25
N GLN A 57 9.38 8.58 6.09
CA GLN A 57 10.79 8.39 5.78
C GLN A 57 11.14 6.91 5.71
N THR A 58 10.64 6.12 6.64
CA THR A 58 10.87 4.67 6.63
C THR A 58 10.32 4.05 5.34
N VAL A 59 9.13 4.47 4.96
CA VAL A 59 8.51 3.96 3.73
C VAL A 59 9.37 4.29 2.53
N MET A 60 9.87 5.51 2.46
CA MET A 60 10.67 5.93 1.31
C MET A 60 12.00 5.19 1.25
N GLU A 61 12.53 4.80 2.39
CA GLU A 61 13.81 4.09 2.44
C GLU A 61 13.67 2.59 2.31
N THR A 62 12.45 2.08 2.36
CA THR A 62 12.21 0.66 2.25
C THR A 62 12.27 0.25 0.79
N GLU A 63 13.09 -0.75 0.51
CA GLU A 63 13.19 -1.27 -0.84
C GLU A 63 12.12 -2.32 -1.06
N VAL A 64 11.47 -2.24 -2.20
CA VAL A 64 10.48 -3.25 -2.58
C VAL A 64 10.77 -3.69 -3.99
N ALA A 65 10.48 -4.96 -4.25
CA ALA A 65 10.64 -5.49 -5.60
C ALA A 65 9.33 -5.33 -6.35
N PRO A 66 9.40 -5.02 -7.64
CA PRO A 66 8.15 -4.95 -8.42
C PRO A 66 7.56 -6.35 -8.57
N TYR A 67 6.26 -6.37 -8.81
CA TYR A 67 5.64 -7.65 -9.13
C TYR A 67 6.15 -8.13 -10.48
N LYS A 68 6.28 -9.43 -10.58
CA LYS A 68 6.83 -10.00 -11.80
C LYS A 68 5.83 -10.11 -12.94
N GLU A 69 4.61 -9.79 -12.66
CA GLU A 69 3.53 -10.06 -13.59
C GLU A 69 3.23 -8.86 -14.45
N PRO A 70 3.85 -8.74 -15.60
CA PRO A 70 3.62 -7.59 -16.46
C PRO A 70 2.23 -7.56 -17.05
N LYS A 71 1.51 -8.65 -16.97
CA LYS A 71 0.18 -8.70 -17.57
C LYS A 71 -0.89 -8.01 -16.77
N LEU A 72 -0.53 -7.47 -15.65
CA LEU A 72 -1.50 -6.78 -14.83
C LEU A 72 -1.99 -5.49 -15.46
N HIS A 73 -1.34 -5.02 -16.49
CA HIS A 73 -1.81 -3.80 -17.15
C HIS A 73 -2.09 -3.98 -18.62
#